data_8148c55bb1fc4919425a11ef71c14106
#
_entry.id   8148c55bb1fc4919425a11ef71c14106
#
_cell.length_a   1.000
_cell.length_b   1.000
_cell.length_c   1.000
_cell.angle_alpha   90.00
_cell.angle_beta   90.00
_cell.angle_gamma   90.00
#
_symmetry.space_group_name_H-M   'P 1'
#
loop_
_entity.id
_entity.type
_entity.pdbx_description
1 polymer ?
#
loop_
_entity_poly.entity_id
_entity_poly.type
_entity_poly.pdbx_seq_one_letter_code
_entity_poly.pdbx_strand_id
1 'polypeptide(L)'
;MEKGKRILLTLLFVILAAMVIMAGTFLAGGGLKPRPGVDRGEREIAQAYPEPSEGQTAGAEAGQEIKDSQEMKNGQETKTSIRLETAAEETEMETDADVPEEAGGESGEPCTLLFAGDVYLSEHVLGAYSRAGNITGVLDQGILKETLEADIFMVNQEFPFTDRGTKAADKQFTFRLPPEKVSILTEMGVDLVTLANNHILDFGPEGITDSIKALDGAGIRHVGAGENRDQAERLEILEVHGKRIGFLGTSRVYMSADWAAGPDHPGVFSTYDPARALEAIKTARGQCDYLVVYVHWGVERETEPKDYQRAMGRQYIDAGADLVIGSHPHVLQPVEYYNGKPIVYSLGNFVFGSSIPSTILFKVVLDGEEIQVTEIPCTSSGGYTRLK
;
A
#
# COMPACT_ATOMS: atom_id res chain seq x y z
N MET A 1 -5.08 24.10 69.20
CA MET A 1 -4.18 23.59 68.15
C MET A 1 -3.79 22.12 68.29
N GLU A 2 -3.72 21.54 69.48
CA GLU A 2 -3.30 20.13 69.66
C GLU A 2 -4.36 19.07 69.29
N LYS A 3 -5.65 19.33 69.49
CA LYS A 3 -6.73 18.35 69.13
C LYS A 3 -6.83 18.13 67.64
N GLY A 4 -6.63 19.15 66.79
CA GLY A 4 -6.67 18.99 65.33
C GLY A 4 -5.50 18.19 64.76
N LYS A 5 -4.31 18.30 65.34
CA LYS A 5 -3.11 17.52 64.91
C LYS A 5 -3.27 16.03 65.25
N ARG A 6 -3.91 15.71 66.41
CA ARG A 6 -4.13 14.31 66.78
C ARG A 6 -5.17 13.62 65.87
N ILE A 7 -6.24 14.32 65.48
CA ILE A 7 -7.25 13.79 64.54
C ILE A 7 -6.66 13.57 63.17
N LEU A 8 -5.82 14.50 62.67
CA LEU A 8 -5.16 14.35 61.38
C LEU A 8 -4.16 13.19 61.35
N LEU A 9 -3.41 12.97 62.45
CA LEU A 9 -2.47 11.86 62.56
C LEU A 9 -3.18 10.50 62.62
N THR A 10 -4.33 10.43 63.31
CA THR A 10 -5.12 9.21 63.38
C THR A 10 -5.76 8.85 62.04
N LEU A 11 -6.23 9.84 61.26
CA LEU A 11 -6.77 9.65 59.92
C LEU A 11 -5.65 9.16 58.95
N LEU A 12 -4.44 9.71 59.04
CA LEU A 12 -3.31 9.30 58.22
C LEU A 12 -2.90 7.83 58.51
N PHE A 13 -2.93 7.42 59.79
CA PHE A 13 -2.61 6.04 60.18
C PHE A 13 -3.67 5.05 59.70
N VAL A 14 -4.96 5.42 59.72
CA VAL A 14 -6.03 4.55 59.22
C VAL A 14 -5.96 4.36 57.72
N ILE A 15 -5.62 5.44 56.94
CA ILE A 15 -5.42 5.36 55.50
C ILE A 15 -4.19 4.49 55.14
N LEU A 16 -3.10 4.65 55.90
CA LEU A 16 -1.89 3.85 55.66
C LEU A 16 -2.13 2.36 55.97
N ALA A 17 -2.86 2.04 57.05
CA ALA A 17 -3.23 0.67 57.42
C ALA A 17 -4.16 0.04 56.38
N ALA A 18 -5.08 0.78 55.79
CA ALA A 18 -5.97 0.31 54.71
C ALA A 18 -5.20 0.02 53.44
N MET A 19 -4.19 0.84 53.08
CA MET A 19 -3.35 0.59 51.92
C MET A 19 -2.46 -0.67 52.09
N VAL A 20 -1.94 -0.91 53.30
CA VAL A 20 -1.13 -2.11 53.59
C VAL A 20 -2.01 -3.38 53.56
N ILE A 21 -3.27 -3.31 54.04
CA ILE A 21 -4.20 -4.45 53.97
C ILE A 21 -4.59 -4.73 52.47
N MET A 22 -4.82 -3.71 51.67
CA MET A 22 -5.09 -3.91 50.23
C MET A 22 -3.90 -4.46 49.47
N ALA A 23 -2.69 -4.06 49.79
CA ALA A 23 -1.47 -4.62 49.18
C ALA A 23 -1.21 -6.09 49.63
N GLY A 24 -1.56 -6.42 50.89
CA GLY A 24 -1.42 -7.80 51.42
C GLY A 24 -2.43 -8.77 50.84
N THR A 25 -3.62 -8.37 50.50
CA THR A 25 -4.65 -9.20 49.83
C THR A 25 -4.36 -9.44 48.37
N PHE A 26 -3.59 -8.54 47.73
CA PHE A 26 -3.11 -8.72 46.34
C PHE A 26 -1.94 -9.73 46.23
N LEU A 27 -1.19 -9.92 47.31
CA LEU A 27 -0.05 -10.87 47.37
C LEU A 27 -0.43 -12.29 47.88
N ALA A 28 -1.61 -12.47 48.49
CA ALA A 28 -2.08 -13.72 49.03
C ALA A 28 -3.15 -14.47 48.22
N GLY A 29 -3.58 -13.91 47.09
CA GLY A 29 -4.56 -14.49 46.15
C GLY A 29 -3.90 -15.23 45.02
N GLY A 30 -3.75 -16.56 45.16
CA GLY A 30 -3.65 -17.59 44.15
C GLY A 30 -2.78 -17.33 42.92
N GLY A 31 -1.62 -17.97 42.87
CA GLY A 31 -0.81 -18.05 41.67
C GLY A 31 -1.61 -18.57 40.47
N LEU A 32 -1.94 -17.68 39.55
CA LEU A 32 -2.27 -18.05 38.17
C LEU A 32 -0.99 -18.56 37.52
N LYS A 33 -0.97 -19.86 37.18
CA LYS A 33 0.07 -20.44 36.33
C LYS A 33 0.21 -19.60 35.10
N PRO A 34 1.43 -19.24 34.65
CA PRO A 34 1.62 -18.61 33.37
C PRO A 34 1.07 -19.54 32.30
N ARG A 35 0.05 -19.08 31.57
CA ARG A 35 -0.34 -19.74 30.32
C ARG A 35 0.82 -19.56 29.34
N PRO A 36 1.21 -20.61 28.60
CA PRO A 36 2.23 -20.48 27.57
C PRO A 36 1.79 -19.38 26.61
N GLY A 37 2.71 -18.44 26.32
CA GLY A 37 2.52 -17.39 25.37
C GLY A 37 2.15 -18.00 24.02
N VAL A 38 0.92 -17.82 23.62
CA VAL A 38 0.43 -18.17 22.30
C VAL A 38 0.65 -16.93 21.46
N ASP A 39 1.57 -17.05 20.53
CA ASP A 39 1.70 -16.18 19.36
C ASP A 39 0.38 -16.33 18.57
N ARG A 40 -0.63 -15.48 18.92
CA ARG A 40 -2.02 -15.65 18.46
C ARG A 40 -2.39 -14.81 17.24
N GLY A 41 -1.62 -13.76 16.93
CA GLY A 41 -2.00 -12.85 15.87
C GLY A 41 -1.96 -13.48 14.48
N GLU A 42 -0.81 -14.02 14.10
CA GLU A 42 -0.64 -14.57 12.75
C GLU A 42 -1.19 -15.99 12.58
N ARG A 43 -1.21 -16.81 13.65
CA ARG A 43 -1.73 -18.19 13.57
C ARG A 43 -3.24 -18.31 13.62
N GLU A 44 -3.96 -17.42 14.32
CA GLU A 44 -5.44 -17.47 14.30
C GLU A 44 -6.02 -16.99 12.96
N ILE A 45 -5.38 -16.04 12.29
CA ILE A 45 -5.80 -15.61 10.96
C ILE A 45 -5.50 -16.69 9.91
N ALA A 46 -4.36 -17.36 10.01
CA ALA A 46 -4.02 -18.47 9.12
C ALA A 46 -4.89 -19.74 9.33
N GLN A 47 -5.45 -19.95 10.53
CA GLN A 47 -6.34 -21.08 10.82
C GLN A 47 -7.81 -20.84 10.45
N ALA A 48 -8.22 -19.58 10.28
CA ALA A 48 -9.59 -19.26 9.87
C ALA A 48 -9.88 -19.54 8.38
N TYR A 49 -8.82 -19.59 7.57
CA TYR A 49 -8.92 -19.89 6.13
C TYR A 49 -7.82 -20.88 5.74
N PRO A 50 -8.08 -22.20 5.79
CA PRO A 50 -7.11 -23.20 5.31
C PRO A 50 -6.81 -22.95 3.83
N GLU A 51 -5.54 -23.09 3.47
CA GLU A 51 -5.14 -23.10 2.06
C GLU A 51 -5.99 -24.12 1.28
N PRO A 52 -6.42 -23.84 0.06
CA PRO A 52 -7.15 -24.83 -0.74
C PRO A 52 -6.27 -26.07 -0.93
N SER A 53 -6.75 -27.21 -0.47
CA SER A 53 -6.08 -28.49 -0.62
C SER A 53 -5.83 -28.76 -2.10
N GLU A 54 -4.58 -29.09 -2.44
CA GLU A 54 -4.21 -29.63 -3.74
C GLU A 54 -5.09 -30.84 -4.09
N GLY A 55 -5.86 -30.73 -5.15
CA GLY A 55 -6.63 -31.85 -5.66
C GLY A 55 -7.90 -31.48 -6.40
N GLN A 56 -7.75 -31.02 -7.65
CA GLN A 56 -8.48 -31.54 -8.79
C GLN A 56 -8.01 -30.80 -10.06
N THR A 57 -7.10 -31.46 -10.77
CA THR A 57 -6.70 -31.13 -12.13
C THR A 57 -7.83 -31.55 -13.10
N ALA A 58 -8.40 -30.58 -13.81
CA ALA A 58 -9.05 -30.86 -15.09
C ALA A 58 -8.10 -30.29 -16.16
N GLY A 59 -7.60 -31.19 -17.02
CA GLY A 59 -6.61 -30.88 -18.00
C GLY A 59 -7.15 -30.07 -19.17
N ALA A 60 -6.31 -29.19 -19.68
CA ALA A 60 -6.26 -28.79 -21.07
C ALA A 60 -4.79 -28.52 -21.41
N GLU A 61 -4.26 -29.37 -22.29
CA GLU A 61 -2.94 -29.24 -22.89
C GLU A 61 -2.90 -28.03 -23.82
N ALA A 62 -1.85 -27.22 -23.71
CA ALA A 62 -1.09 -26.72 -24.84
C ALA A 62 0.13 -25.98 -24.30
N GLY A 63 1.28 -26.66 -24.44
CA GLY A 63 2.56 -26.10 -24.04
C GLY A 63 3.11 -25.11 -25.06
N GLN A 64 3.81 -24.12 -24.52
CA GLN A 64 5.03 -23.61 -25.12
C GLN A 64 5.91 -23.03 -24.02
N GLU A 65 6.94 -23.79 -23.65
CA GLU A 65 8.05 -23.31 -22.82
C GLU A 65 8.80 -22.22 -23.60
N ILE A 66 8.79 -21.00 -23.10
CA ILE A 66 9.82 -20.02 -23.45
C ILE A 66 10.78 -19.99 -22.26
N LYS A 67 11.93 -20.64 -22.44
CA LYS A 67 13.10 -20.46 -21.60
C LYS A 67 13.74 -19.15 -21.99
N ASP A 68 13.67 -18.14 -21.13
CA ASP A 68 14.62 -17.05 -21.10
C ASP A 68 15.01 -16.75 -19.67
N SER A 69 16.11 -17.39 -19.26
CA SER A 69 16.90 -17.01 -18.12
C SER A 69 17.83 -15.88 -18.57
N GLN A 70 17.47 -14.64 -18.34
CA GLN A 70 18.41 -13.53 -18.45
C GLN A 70 18.94 -13.15 -17.07
N GLU A 71 20.23 -13.44 -16.89
CA GLU A 71 21.05 -12.89 -15.82
C GLU A 71 21.00 -11.36 -15.85
N MET A 72 20.69 -10.76 -14.70
CA MET A 72 20.80 -9.32 -14.51
C MET A 72 22.26 -8.87 -14.67
N LYS A 73 22.58 -8.27 -15.78
CA LYS A 73 23.81 -7.52 -16.00
C LYS A 73 23.51 -6.03 -16.06
N ASN A 74 24.05 -5.33 -15.07
CA ASN A 74 24.40 -3.90 -15.05
C ASN A 74 23.44 -2.89 -15.69
N GLY A 75 22.71 -2.15 -14.83
CA GLY A 75 22.45 -0.70 -14.97
C GLY A 75 21.93 -0.18 -16.31
N GLN A 76 21.07 -0.91 -17.01
CA GLN A 76 20.41 -0.40 -18.21
C GLN A 76 18.90 -0.38 -18.01
N GLU A 77 18.29 0.75 -18.39
CA GLU A 77 16.83 0.87 -18.46
C GLU A 77 16.28 -0.23 -19.40
N THR A 78 15.38 -1.04 -18.87
CA THR A 78 14.68 -2.04 -19.69
C THR A 78 13.36 -1.44 -20.15
N LYS A 79 13.23 -1.15 -21.45
CA LYS A 79 11.98 -0.68 -22.06
C LYS A 79 11.26 -1.85 -22.69
N THR A 80 10.03 -2.10 -22.29
CA THR A 80 9.17 -3.13 -22.89
C THR A 80 7.91 -2.46 -23.43
N SER A 81 7.67 -2.62 -24.74
CA SER A 81 6.43 -2.14 -25.38
C SER A 81 5.47 -3.31 -25.56
N ILE A 82 4.24 -3.14 -25.09
CA ILE A 82 3.20 -4.17 -25.20
C ILE A 82 2.02 -3.57 -25.99
N ARG A 83 1.62 -4.27 -27.05
CA ARG A 83 0.42 -3.93 -27.82
C ARG A 83 -0.75 -4.80 -27.33
N LEU A 84 -1.84 -4.18 -26.92
CA LEU A 84 -3.10 -4.87 -26.59
C LEU A 84 -3.83 -5.20 -27.90
N GLU A 85 -3.92 -6.50 -28.22
CA GLU A 85 -4.83 -6.97 -29.27
C GLU A 85 -6.22 -7.23 -28.64
N THR A 86 -7.19 -6.43 -29.04
CA THR A 86 -8.60 -6.68 -28.73
C THR A 86 -9.14 -7.71 -29.72
N ALA A 87 -9.48 -8.90 -29.22
CA ALA A 87 -10.20 -9.89 -30.02
C ALA A 87 -11.68 -9.44 -30.17
N ALA A 88 -12.02 -8.91 -31.33
CA ALA A 88 -13.40 -8.74 -31.77
C ALA A 88 -13.77 -9.92 -32.68
N GLU A 89 -14.80 -10.69 -32.31
CA GLU A 89 -15.43 -11.65 -33.22
C GLU A 89 -16.22 -10.88 -34.32
N GLU A 90 -15.74 -10.97 -35.55
CA GLU A 90 -16.44 -10.44 -36.72
C GLU A 90 -17.58 -11.40 -37.12
N THR A 91 -18.81 -10.94 -37.02
CA THR A 91 -19.94 -11.49 -37.78
C THR A 91 -20.13 -10.61 -39.00
N GLU A 92 -19.83 -11.18 -40.16
CA GLU A 92 -20.10 -10.55 -41.46
C GLU A 92 -21.59 -10.35 -41.68
N MET A 93 -22.01 -9.10 -41.91
CA MET A 93 -23.28 -8.78 -42.57
C MET A 93 -23.02 -7.61 -43.53
N GLU A 94 -22.99 -7.92 -44.84
CA GLU A 94 -22.92 -6.92 -45.90
C GLU A 94 -24.16 -6.02 -45.89
N THR A 95 -23.93 -4.69 -45.75
CA THR A 95 -24.87 -3.69 -46.31
C THR A 95 -24.03 -2.49 -46.75
N ASP A 96 -24.07 -2.24 -48.07
CA ASP A 96 -23.63 -0.99 -48.72
C ASP A 96 -24.37 0.21 -48.12
N ALA A 97 -23.65 1.12 -47.49
CA ALA A 97 -24.05 2.51 -47.32
C ALA A 97 -22.78 3.34 -47.08
N ASP A 98 -22.58 4.33 -47.96
CA ASP A 98 -21.58 5.38 -47.83
C ASP A 98 -21.63 6.00 -46.41
N VAL A 99 -20.71 5.64 -45.52
CA VAL A 99 -20.47 6.33 -44.26
C VAL A 99 -19.25 7.23 -44.48
N PRO A 100 -19.32 8.55 -44.14
CA PRO A 100 -18.14 9.40 -44.18
C PRO A 100 -17.06 8.81 -43.26
N GLU A 101 -15.85 8.71 -43.73
CA GLU A 101 -14.64 8.39 -43.01
C GLU A 101 -14.57 9.28 -41.76
N GLU A 102 -14.92 8.74 -40.60
CA GLU A 102 -14.71 9.44 -39.31
C GLU A 102 -13.21 9.66 -39.19
N ALA A 103 -12.88 10.96 -39.07
CA ALA A 103 -11.53 11.44 -38.81
C ALA A 103 -10.92 10.62 -37.66
N GLY A 104 -9.78 9.99 -37.93
CA GLY A 104 -9.01 9.31 -36.92
C GLY A 104 -8.83 10.20 -35.70
N GLY A 105 -9.33 9.71 -34.55
CA GLY A 105 -9.22 10.46 -33.30
C GLY A 105 -7.75 10.83 -33.09
N GLU A 106 -7.48 12.11 -32.90
CA GLU A 106 -6.17 12.60 -32.48
C GLU A 106 -5.78 11.77 -31.24
N SER A 107 -4.68 11.04 -31.31
CA SER A 107 -4.07 10.40 -30.14
C SER A 107 -3.79 11.51 -29.14
N GLY A 108 -4.57 11.55 -28.03
CA GLY A 108 -4.35 12.54 -26.97
C GLY A 108 -2.91 12.46 -26.47
N GLU A 109 -2.44 13.49 -25.79
CA GLU A 109 -1.10 13.48 -25.20
C GLU A 109 -0.87 12.21 -24.37
N PRO A 110 0.35 11.61 -24.41
CA PRO A 110 0.69 10.46 -23.57
C PRO A 110 0.47 10.78 -22.09
N CYS A 111 0.00 9.79 -21.32
CA CYS A 111 -0.18 9.90 -19.87
C CYS A 111 0.90 9.07 -19.16
N THR A 112 1.68 9.71 -18.30
CA THR A 112 2.77 9.08 -17.54
C THR A 112 2.36 8.82 -16.11
N LEU A 113 2.28 7.54 -15.74
CA LEU A 113 2.05 7.08 -14.37
C LEU A 113 3.38 6.62 -13.79
N LEU A 114 3.70 7.05 -12.57
CA LEU A 114 4.90 6.66 -11.85
C LEU A 114 4.51 6.03 -10.51
N PHE A 115 5.13 4.92 -10.17
CA PHE A 115 4.88 4.20 -8.92
C PHE A 115 6.19 3.97 -8.17
N ALA A 116 6.15 4.14 -6.85
CA ALA A 116 7.20 3.70 -5.96
C ALA A 116 6.62 2.89 -4.80
N GLY A 117 7.48 2.17 -4.08
CA GLY A 117 7.08 1.30 -3.00
C GLY A 117 6.84 2.04 -1.68
N ASP A 118 7.30 1.41 -0.59
CA ASP A 118 6.99 1.84 0.77
C ASP A 118 7.73 3.14 1.14
N VAL A 119 6.96 4.11 1.63
CA VAL A 119 7.46 5.38 2.15
C VAL A 119 7.21 5.47 3.64
N TYR A 120 8.29 5.68 4.41
CA TYR A 120 8.28 6.07 5.80
C TYR A 120 9.37 7.12 6.05
N LEU A 121 8.97 8.30 6.53
CA LEU A 121 9.89 9.40 6.84
C LEU A 121 10.57 9.15 8.19
N SER A 122 11.47 8.14 8.23
CA SER A 122 12.23 7.77 9.42
C SER A 122 13.16 8.88 9.91
N GLU A 123 13.74 8.72 11.09
CA GLU A 123 14.73 9.67 11.64
C GLU A 123 15.91 9.89 10.68
N HIS A 124 16.34 8.86 9.95
CA HIS A 124 17.39 8.97 8.93
C HIS A 124 16.97 9.88 7.78
N VAL A 125 15.74 9.70 7.28
CA VAL A 125 15.14 10.49 6.19
C VAL A 125 14.93 11.94 6.66
N LEU A 126 14.29 12.14 7.82
CA LEU A 126 14.07 13.48 8.39
C LEU A 126 15.37 14.19 8.70
N GLY A 127 16.40 13.44 9.14
CA GLY A 127 17.74 13.97 9.36
C GLY A 127 18.41 14.42 8.05
N ALA A 128 18.25 13.66 6.96
CA ALA A 128 18.75 14.03 5.64
C ALA A 128 18.02 15.27 5.09
N TYR A 129 16.68 15.28 5.17
CA TYR A 129 15.86 16.44 4.82
C TYR A 129 16.26 17.70 5.59
N SER A 130 16.37 17.60 6.93
CA SER A 130 16.70 18.75 7.79
C SER A 130 18.10 19.33 7.52
N ARG A 131 19.07 18.48 7.20
CA ARG A 131 20.43 18.94 6.85
C ARG A 131 20.47 19.74 5.55
N ALA A 132 19.67 19.36 4.57
CA ALA A 132 19.57 20.06 3.28
C ALA A 132 18.58 21.24 3.33
N GLY A 133 17.63 21.21 4.25
CA GLY A 133 16.54 22.19 4.38
C GLY A 133 15.40 22.00 3.37
N ASN A 134 15.43 20.95 2.56
CA ASN A 134 14.41 20.60 1.56
C ASN A 134 14.58 19.15 1.07
N ILE A 135 13.73 18.76 0.09
CA ILE A 135 13.64 17.38 -0.44
C ILE A 135 14.92 16.92 -1.15
N THR A 136 15.78 17.82 -1.63
CA THR A 136 17.04 17.41 -2.30
C THR A 136 18.02 16.71 -1.34
N GLY A 137 17.76 16.72 -0.04
CA GLY A 137 18.47 15.91 0.94
C GLY A 137 17.96 14.47 1.04
N VAL A 138 16.81 14.18 0.45
CA VAL A 138 16.14 12.85 0.49
C VAL A 138 16.15 12.17 -0.87
N LEU A 139 15.91 12.92 -1.95
CA LEU A 139 15.87 12.44 -3.33
C LEU A 139 16.91 13.16 -4.19
N ASP A 140 17.58 12.43 -5.07
CA ASP A 140 18.48 13.05 -6.05
C ASP A 140 17.70 13.78 -7.16
N GLN A 141 18.42 14.58 -7.94
CA GLN A 141 17.83 15.38 -9.01
C GLN A 141 17.25 14.52 -10.14
N GLY A 142 17.80 13.34 -10.39
CA GLY A 142 17.27 12.42 -11.40
C GLY A 142 15.92 11.87 -10.98
N ILE A 143 15.79 11.41 -9.72
CA ILE A 143 14.50 10.98 -9.16
C ILE A 143 13.50 12.12 -9.13
N LEU A 144 13.90 13.31 -8.65
CA LEU A 144 13.01 14.47 -8.59
C LEU A 144 12.50 14.87 -9.97
N LYS A 145 13.33 14.73 -11.01
CA LYS A 145 12.88 14.95 -12.37
C LYS A 145 11.77 13.96 -12.76
N GLU A 146 11.98 12.66 -12.51
CA GLU A 146 10.98 11.63 -12.82
C GLU A 146 9.66 11.85 -12.07
N THR A 147 9.74 12.17 -10.75
CA THR A 147 8.54 12.33 -9.92
C THR A 147 7.76 13.60 -10.22
N LEU A 148 8.43 14.71 -10.57
CA LEU A 148 7.79 15.99 -10.87
C LEU A 148 7.31 16.13 -12.32
N GLU A 149 7.84 15.31 -13.25
CA GLU A 149 7.42 15.27 -14.65
C GLU A 149 6.35 14.21 -14.93
N ALA A 150 6.10 13.28 -13.98
CA ALA A 150 4.99 12.34 -14.08
C ALA A 150 3.65 13.07 -13.94
N ASP A 151 2.64 12.63 -14.70
CA ASP A 151 1.28 13.14 -14.56
C ASP A 151 0.62 12.68 -13.28
N ILE A 152 0.96 11.45 -12.83
CA ILE A 152 0.51 10.89 -11.55
C ILE A 152 1.67 10.11 -10.93
N PHE A 153 2.13 10.53 -9.75
CA PHE A 153 3.08 9.80 -8.93
C PHE A 153 2.41 9.23 -7.68
N MET A 154 2.39 7.90 -7.56
CA MET A 154 1.75 7.15 -6.48
C MET A 154 2.75 6.37 -5.63
N VAL A 155 2.57 6.38 -4.29
CA VAL A 155 3.38 5.63 -3.33
C VAL A 155 2.52 4.94 -2.27
N ASN A 156 3.09 3.99 -1.52
CA ASN A 156 2.50 3.50 -0.26
C ASN A 156 2.97 4.37 0.91
N GLN A 157 2.05 5.14 1.51
CA GLN A 157 2.31 5.87 2.76
C GLN A 157 2.19 4.91 3.94
N GLU A 158 3.30 4.36 4.43
CA GLU A 158 3.30 3.30 5.44
C GLU A 158 3.47 3.84 6.86
N PHE A 159 2.72 4.87 7.18
CA PHE A 159 2.65 5.51 8.50
C PHE A 159 1.42 6.43 8.57
N PRO A 160 0.83 6.68 9.75
CA PRO A 160 -0.18 7.71 9.91
C PRO A 160 0.45 9.10 10.13
N PHE A 161 -0.19 10.13 9.56
CA PHE A 161 -0.03 11.51 9.99
C PHE A 161 -0.98 11.79 11.14
N THR A 162 -0.51 11.81 12.38
CA THR A 162 -1.33 12.15 13.55
C THR A 162 -0.46 12.55 14.75
N ASP A 163 -0.95 13.47 15.55
CA ASP A 163 -0.43 13.78 16.90
C ASP A 163 -1.29 13.16 18.00
N ARG A 164 -2.38 12.49 17.63
CA ARG A 164 -3.38 11.91 18.51
C ARG A 164 -3.31 10.39 18.55
N GLY A 165 -4.25 9.81 19.25
CA GLY A 165 -4.44 8.36 19.32
C GLY A 165 -3.54 7.67 20.33
N THR A 166 -3.73 6.36 20.45
CA THR A 166 -2.98 5.50 21.36
C THR A 166 -2.21 4.47 20.56
N LYS A 167 -0.93 4.31 20.90
CA LYS A 167 -0.06 3.31 20.28
C LYS A 167 -0.70 1.93 20.36
N ALA A 168 -0.72 1.21 19.23
CA ALA A 168 -1.18 -0.17 19.17
C ALA A 168 -0.37 -1.04 20.14
N ALA A 169 -1.07 -1.84 20.95
CA ALA A 169 -0.45 -2.78 21.86
C ALA A 169 0.14 -3.96 21.06
N ASP A 170 1.18 -4.59 21.63
CA ASP A 170 1.78 -5.83 21.12
C ASP A 170 2.31 -5.75 19.67
N LYS A 171 2.55 -4.54 19.15
CA LYS A 171 3.19 -4.30 17.85
C LYS A 171 4.64 -3.87 18.04
N GLN A 172 5.59 -4.61 17.44
CA GLN A 172 7.03 -4.37 17.58
C GLN A 172 7.44 -3.00 17.04
N PHE A 173 6.96 -2.64 15.84
CA PHE A 173 7.23 -1.36 15.20
C PHE A 173 5.92 -0.59 15.02
N THR A 174 5.91 0.66 15.45
CA THR A 174 4.80 1.58 15.25
C THR A 174 5.35 2.89 14.73
N PHE A 175 4.71 3.43 13.70
CA PHE A 175 5.12 4.64 13.02
C PHE A 175 4.10 5.75 13.24
N ARG A 176 4.58 6.97 13.32
CA ARG A 176 3.76 8.17 13.42
C ARG A 176 4.56 9.39 13.01
N LEU A 177 3.93 10.29 12.28
CA LEU A 177 4.50 11.59 11.95
C LEU A 177 3.50 12.70 12.22
N PRO A 178 3.95 13.88 12.66
CA PRO A 178 3.09 15.06 12.77
C PRO A 178 2.49 15.43 11.40
N PRO A 179 1.21 15.89 11.35
CA PRO A 179 0.50 16.21 10.11
C PRO A 179 1.21 17.22 9.21
N GLU A 180 1.95 18.18 9.78
CA GLU A 180 2.71 19.16 9.00
C GLU A 180 3.82 18.58 8.13
N LYS A 181 4.24 17.33 8.38
CA LYS A 181 5.22 16.63 7.55
C LYS A 181 4.67 16.17 6.22
N VAL A 182 3.37 16.34 5.97
CA VAL A 182 2.75 16.09 4.66
C VAL A 182 3.41 16.92 3.55
N SER A 183 3.95 18.10 3.88
CA SER A 183 4.68 18.95 2.94
C SER A 183 5.86 18.24 2.26
N ILE A 184 6.48 17.26 2.93
CA ILE A 184 7.58 16.46 2.36
C ILE A 184 7.07 15.60 1.20
N LEU A 185 5.87 15.01 1.31
CA LEU A 185 5.25 14.25 0.20
C LEU A 185 4.94 15.18 -0.98
N THR A 186 4.47 16.39 -0.72
CA THR A 186 4.25 17.41 -1.77
C THR A 186 5.55 17.79 -2.47
N GLU A 187 6.63 18.00 -1.71
CA GLU A 187 7.97 18.29 -2.27
C GLU A 187 8.54 17.11 -3.08
N MET A 188 8.14 15.85 -2.77
CA MET A 188 8.49 14.67 -3.55
C MET A 188 7.73 14.59 -4.88
N GLY A 189 6.68 15.38 -5.09
CA GLY A 189 5.79 15.32 -6.23
C GLY A 189 4.71 14.23 -6.12
N VAL A 190 4.36 13.79 -4.89
CA VAL A 190 3.34 12.75 -4.69
C VAL A 190 1.94 13.32 -4.93
N ASP A 191 1.20 12.72 -5.87
CA ASP A 191 -0.18 13.07 -6.20
C ASP A 191 -1.20 12.17 -5.51
N LEU A 192 -0.83 10.90 -5.30
CA LEU A 192 -1.72 9.88 -4.76
C LEU A 192 -0.96 8.93 -3.82
N VAL A 193 -1.60 8.55 -2.71
CA VAL A 193 -1.08 7.53 -1.82
C VAL A 193 -2.06 6.39 -1.61
N THR A 194 -1.56 5.16 -1.41
CA THR A 194 -2.35 4.13 -0.73
C THR A 194 -2.12 4.22 0.77
N LEU A 195 -3.21 4.15 1.53
CA LEU A 195 -3.23 4.04 2.99
C LEU A 195 -3.57 2.61 3.44
N ALA A 196 -3.82 1.70 2.50
CA ALA A 196 -4.12 0.30 2.79
C ALA A 196 -2.86 -0.46 3.18
N ASN A 197 -2.44 -0.37 4.44
CA ASN A 197 -1.25 -1.06 4.96
C ASN A 197 -1.40 -1.38 6.45
N ASN A 198 -0.42 -2.10 7.00
CA ASN A 198 -0.40 -2.54 8.39
C ASN A 198 0.08 -1.47 9.37
N HIS A 199 0.34 -0.23 8.94
CA HIS A 199 0.84 0.84 9.81
C HIS A 199 -0.10 2.03 9.96
N ILE A 200 -1.11 2.19 9.11
CA ILE A 200 -2.01 3.36 9.14
C ILE A 200 -2.81 3.48 10.45
N LEU A 201 -3.04 2.36 11.14
CA LEU A 201 -3.74 2.29 12.43
C LEU A 201 -2.80 2.13 13.63
N ASP A 202 -1.50 2.39 13.49
CA ASP A 202 -0.52 2.25 14.58
C ASP A 202 -0.85 3.08 15.83
N PHE A 203 -1.62 4.14 15.66
CA PHE A 203 -2.11 5.00 16.74
C PHE A 203 -3.65 5.06 16.78
N GLY A 204 -4.32 4.01 16.30
CA GLY A 204 -5.77 3.88 16.33
C GLY A 204 -6.45 4.58 15.13
N PRO A 205 -7.79 4.70 15.19
CA PRO A 205 -8.60 5.31 14.13
C PRO A 205 -8.22 6.76 13.81
N GLU A 206 -7.67 7.49 14.79
CA GLU A 206 -7.16 8.84 14.59
C GLU A 206 -6.03 8.89 13.54
N GLY A 207 -5.25 7.80 13.40
CA GLY A 207 -4.24 7.68 12.37
C GLY A 207 -4.82 7.83 10.96
N ILE A 208 -5.96 7.21 10.69
CA ILE A 208 -6.65 7.33 9.39
C ILE A 208 -7.24 8.72 9.22
N THR A 209 -8.06 9.18 10.17
CA THR A 209 -8.81 10.43 10.02
C THR A 209 -7.90 11.65 9.91
N ASP A 210 -6.81 11.68 10.68
CA ASP A 210 -5.83 12.76 10.63
C ASP A 210 -4.98 12.70 9.35
N SER A 211 -4.61 11.49 8.90
CA SER A 211 -3.88 11.32 7.63
C SER A 211 -4.71 11.80 6.44
N ILE A 212 -5.97 11.39 6.35
CA ILE A 212 -6.90 11.85 5.30
C ILE A 212 -6.98 13.37 5.30
N LYS A 213 -7.19 13.99 6.48
CA LYS A 213 -7.27 15.43 6.60
C LYS A 213 -5.98 16.14 6.19
N ALA A 214 -4.81 15.60 6.54
CA ALA A 214 -3.52 16.17 6.16
C ALA A 214 -3.29 16.09 4.65
N LEU A 215 -3.61 14.93 4.03
CA LEU A 215 -3.49 14.70 2.59
C LEU A 215 -4.45 15.59 1.80
N ASP A 216 -5.72 15.66 2.19
CA ASP A 216 -6.72 16.53 1.56
C ASP A 216 -6.29 18.00 1.63
N GLY A 217 -5.76 18.44 2.78
CA GLY A 217 -5.23 19.79 2.97
C GLY A 217 -4.01 20.10 2.10
N ALA A 218 -3.25 19.09 1.71
CA ALA A 218 -2.10 19.20 0.80
C ALA A 218 -2.44 18.95 -0.67
N GLY A 219 -3.69 18.59 -0.99
CA GLY A 219 -4.13 18.26 -2.35
C GLY A 219 -3.68 16.88 -2.83
N ILE A 220 -3.19 16.02 -1.92
CA ILE A 220 -2.77 14.64 -2.24
C ILE A 220 -3.98 13.72 -2.14
N ARG A 221 -4.26 12.95 -3.19
CA ARG A 221 -5.35 11.97 -3.22
C ARG A 221 -4.96 10.72 -2.44
N HIS A 222 -5.97 9.94 -2.01
CA HIS A 222 -5.71 8.73 -1.24
C HIS A 222 -6.73 7.62 -1.54
N VAL A 223 -6.31 6.37 -1.38
CA VAL A 223 -7.13 5.16 -1.55
C VAL A 223 -6.85 4.14 -0.45
N GLY A 224 -7.75 3.20 -0.28
CA GLY A 224 -7.50 1.96 0.47
C GLY A 224 -7.70 2.03 1.97
N ALA A 225 -8.02 3.21 2.54
CA ALA A 225 -8.47 3.35 3.92
C ALA A 225 -9.51 4.47 4.01
N GLY A 226 -10.33 4.45 5.05
CA GLY A 226 -11.38 5.44 5.24
C GLY A 226 -12.01 5.38 6.62
N GLU A 227 -12.88 6.36 6.93
CA GLU A 227 -13.64 6.42 8.17
C GLU A 227 -14.72 5.34 8.27
N ASN A 228 -15.01 4.69 7.17
CA ASN A 228 -15.91 3.55 7.04
C ASN A 228 -15.56 2.75 5.78
N ARG A 229 -16.26 1.63 5.57
CA ARG A 229 -16.04 0.73 4.45
C ARG A 229 -16.20 1.42 3.09
N ASP A 230 -17.24 2.21 2.91
CA ASP A 230 -17.54 2.85 1.63
C ASP A 230 -16.42 3.82 1.22
N GLN A 231 -15.84 4.53 2.17
CA GLN A 231 -14.67 5.38 1.93
C GLN A 231 -13.40 4.55 1.66
N ALA A 232 -13.17 3.48 2.43
CA ALA A 232 -11.99 2.63 2.25
C ALA A 232 -11.97 1.92 0.89
N GLU A 233 -13.12 1.52 0.38
CA GLU A 233 -13.31 0.80 -0.90
C GLU A 233 -13.54 1.74 -2.09
N ARG A 234 -13.53 3.06 -1.87
CA ARG A 234 -13.82 4.04 -2.91
C ARG A 234 -12.81 3.98 -4.04
N LEU A 235 -13.33 3.91 -5.28
CA LEU A 235 -12.54 4.14 -6.48
C LEU A 235 -12.16 5.63 -6.54
N GLU A 236 -10.88 5.91 -6.67
CA GLU A 236 -10.38 7.25 -7.00
C GLU A 236 -10.12 7.33 -8.49
N ILE A 237 -10.64 8.35 -9.14
CA ILE A 237 -10.43 8.59 -10.58
C ILE A 237 -9.71 9.92 -10.75
N LEU A 238 -8.56 9.88 -11.42
CA LEU A 238 -7.84 11.05 -11.87
C LEU A 238 -7.97 11.16 -13.39
N GLU A 239 -8.34 12.35 -13.85
CA GLU A 239 -8.47 12.63 -15.29
C GLU A 239 -7.21 13.36 -15.77
N VAL A 240 -6.49 12.75 -16.72
CA VAL A 240 -5.24 13.24 -17.27
C VAL A 240 -5.28 13.10 -18.78
N HIS A 241 -5.05 14.19 -19.51
CA HIS A 241 -5.03 14.22 -21.00
C HIS A 241 -6.27 13.57 -21.62
N GLY A 242 -7.45 13.74 -20.96
CA GLY A 242 -8.71 13.15 -21.38
C GLY A 242 -8.89 11.67 -21.08
N LYS A 243 -7.91 11.01 -20.41
CA LYS A 243 -7.99 9.62 -19.92
C LYS A 243 -8.41 9.59 -18.47
N ARG A 244 -9.35 8.72 -18.11
CA ARG A 244 -9.78 8.46 -16.72
C ARG A 244 -8.98 7.30 -16.14
N ILE A 245 -8.07 7.59 -15.23
CA ILE A 245 -7.25 6.60 -14.56
C ILE A 245 -7.86 6.29 -13.20
N GLY A 246 -8.30 5.04 -13.01
CA GLY A 246 -8.91 4.56 -11.76
C GLY A 246 -7.88 3.92 -10.84
N PHE A 247 -8.00 4.16 -9.53
CA PHE A 247 -7.12 3.61 -8.50
C PHE A 247 -7.92 2.99 -7.37
N LEU A 248 -7.54 1.76 -6.99
CA LEU A 248 -8.01 1.07 -5.78
C LEU A 248 -6.79 0.70 -4.92
N GLY A 249 -6.89 0.90 -3.61
CA GLY A 249 -5.90 0.44 -2.64
C GLY A 249 -6.47 -0.69 -1.79
N THR A 250 -5.70 -1.78 -1.56
CA THR A 250 -6.14 -2.88 -0.71
C THR A 250 -5.01 -3.40 0.16
N SER A 251 -5.33 -4.02 1.31
CA SER A 251 -4.34 -4.69 2.15
C SER A 251 -4.77 -6.10 2.56
N ARG A 252 -3.84 -7.03 2.45
CA ARG A 252 -3.95 -8.36 3.05
C ARG A 252 -3.22 -8.44 4.40
N VAL A 253 -2.42 -7.44 4.74
CA VAL A 253 -1.60 -7.41 5.96
C VAL A 253 -2.11 -6.33 6.90
N TYR A 254 -2.57 -6.75 8.09
CA TYR A 254 -2.99 -5.89 9.21
C TYR A 254 -3.00 -6.71 10.50
N MET A 255 -2.95 -6.05 11.67
CA MET A 255 -2.76 -6.74 12.95
C MET A 255 -3.93 -7.61 13.39
N SER A 256 -5.17 -7.19 13.13
CA SER A 256 -6.38 -7.86 13.62
C SER A 256 -7.57 -7.52 12.73
N ALA A 257 -8.63 -8.33 12.77
CA ALA A 257 -9.79 -8.20 11.90
C ALA A 257 -10.52 -6.84 12.06
N ASP A 258 -10.42 -6.20 13.21
CA ASP A 258 -10.98 -4.88 13.50
C ASP A 258 -10.20 -3.72 12.85
N TRP A 259 -9.05 -3.99 12.20
CA TRP A 259 -8.36 -3.03 11.36
C TRP A 259 -8.96 -2.92 9.95
N ALA A 260 -9.72 -3.92 9.52
CA ALA A 260 -10.51 -3.83 8.29
C ALA A 260 -11.67 -2.85 8.48
N ALA A 261 -11.90 -1.98 7.50
CA ALA A 261 -12.99 -1.01 7.56
C ALA A 261 -14.37 -1.69 7.67
N GLY A 262 -15.15 -1.27 8.65
CA GLY A 262 -16.53 -1.70 8.82
C GLY A 262 -17.54 -0.69 8.27
N PRO A 263 -18.84 -1.00 8.30
CA PRO A 263 -19.87 -0.06 7.87
C PRO A 263 -19.81 1.28 8.62
N ASP A 264 -19.48 1.24 9.90
CA ASP A 264 -19.55 2.38 10.83
C ASP A 264 -18.24 2.61 11.59
N HIS A 265 -17.11 2.03 11.16
CA HIS A 265 -15.82 2.28 11.79
C HIS A 265 -14.67 2.36 10.79
N PRO A 266 -13.66 3.19 11.08
CA PRO A 266 -12.48 3.39 10.27
C PRO A 266 -11.64 2.13 10.11
N GLY A 267 -11.00 1.99 8.95
CA GLY A 267 -10.12 0.87 8.69
C GLY A 267 -9.55 0.88 7.27
N VAL A 268 -8.84 -0.19 6.95
CA VAL A 268 -8.30 -0.43 5.61
C VAL A 268 -9.27 -1.24 4.75
N PHE A 269 -9.19 -1.07 3.44
CA PHE A 269 -9.84 -1.98 2.50
C PHE A 269 -9.14 -3.34 2.53
N SER A 270 -9.73 -4.26 3.28
CA SER A 270 -9.19 -5.61 3.47
C SER A 270 -9.41 -6.48 2.23
N THR A 271 -8.35 -7.18 1.82
CA THR A 271 -8.41 -8.20 0.79
C THR A 271 -7.95 -9.58 1.29
N TYR A 272 -8.08 -9.82 2.62
CA TYR A 272 -7.82 -11.13 3.19
C TYR A 272 -8.76 -12.19 2.59
N ASP A 273 -10.05 -11.85 2.49
CA ASP A 273 -10.99 -12.47 1.56
C ASP A 273 -11.07 -11.58 0.31
N PRO A 274 -10.65 -12.07 -0.87
CA PRO A 274 -10.59 -11.24 -2.06
C PRO A 274 -11.95 -10.89 -2.67
N ALA A 275 -13.04 -11.53 -2.24
CA ALA A 275 -14.36 -11.41 -2.89
C ALA A 275 -14.81 -9.95 -3.07
N ARG A 276 -14.67 -9.12 -2.03
CA ARG A 276 -15.05 -7.71 -2.09
C ARG A 276 -14.12 -6.90 -3.01
N ALA A 277 -12.82 -7.18 -2.98
CA ALA A 277 -11.86 -6.52 -3.86
C ALA A 277 -12.14 -6.86 -5.33
N LEU A 278 -12.42 -8.12 -5.63
CA LEU A 278 -12.79 -8.55 -6.98
C LEU A 278 -14.08 -7.88 -7.48
N GLU A 279 -15.08 -7.71 -6.62
CA GLU A 279 -16.32 -7.01 -6.96
C GLU A 279 -16.08 -5.51 -7.18
N ALA A 280 -15.27 -4.88 -6.34
CA ALA A 280 -14.88 -3.47 -6.50
C ALA A 280 -14.12 -3.25 -7.83
N ILE A 281 -13.18 -4.14 -8.18
CA ILE A 281 -12.43 -4.07 -9.44
C ILE A 281 -13.37 -4.20 -10.64
N LYS A 282 -14.30 -5.18 -10.64
CA LYS A 282 -15.29 -5.35 -11.72
C LYS A 282 -16.16 -4.11 -11.89
N THR A 283 -16.60 -3.53 -10.78
CA THR A 283 -17.41 -2.31 -10.78
C THR A 283 -16.61 -1.10 -11.28
N ALA A 284 -15.35 -0.98 -10.85
CA ALA A 284 -14.44 0.10 -11.23
C ALA A 284 -14.10 0.08 -12.73
N ARG A 285 -13.95 -1.12 -13.33
CA ARG A 285 -13.57 -1.29 -14.74
C ARG A 285 -14.49 -0.51 -15.70
N GLY A 286 -15.77 -0.46 -15.41
CA GLY A 286 -16.75 0.28 -16.24
C GLY A 286 -16.69 1.81 -16.08
N GLN A 287 -15.87 2.34 -15.16
CA GLN A 287 -15.86 3.75 -14.80
C GLN A 287 -14.58 4.49 -15.22
N CYS A 288 -13.54 3.78 -15.67
CA CYS A 288 -12.25 4.35 -16.02
C CYS A 288 -11.68 3.68 -17.28
N ASP A 289 -10.71 4.33 -17.92
CA ASP A 289 -10.07 3.87 -19.14
C ASP A 289 -8.86 2.97 -18.82
N TYR A 290 -8.19 3.21 -17.68
CA TYR A 290 -7.11 2.39 -17.15
C TYR A 290 -7.30 2.20 -15.63
N LEU A 291 -7.20 0.96 -15.14
CA LEU A 291 -7.46 0.62 -13.73
C LEU A 291 -6.23 0.04 -13.05
N VAL A 292 -5.77 0.72 -12.00
CA VAL A 292 -4.65 0.32 -11.17
C VAL A 292 -5.16 -0.20 -9.83
N VAL A 293 -4.65 -1.35 -9.39
CA VAL A 293 -4.87 -1.88 -8.04
C VAL A 293 -3.55 -1.89 -7.29
N TYR A 294 -3.45 -1.10 -6.23
CA TYR A 294 -2.29 -1.11 -5.35
C TYR A 294 -2.59 -2.00 -4.13
N VAL A 295 -1.76 -3.01 -3.88
CA VAL A 295 -2.01 -4.02 -2.84
C VAL A 295 -0.83 -4.20 -1.90
N HIS A 296 -1.10 -4.14 -0.59
CA HIS A 296 -0.12 -4.38 0.48
C HIS A 296 -0.24 -5.83 0.94
N TRP A 297 0.74 -6.67 0.59
CA TRP A 297 0.70 -8.12 0.76
C TRP A 297 2.08 -8.77 0.87
N GLY A 298 2.14 -10.08 1.03
CA GLY A 298 3.40 -10.82 1.03
C GLY A 298 3.93 -11.06 2.43
N VAL A 299 5.20 -11.36 2.51
CA VAL A 299 5.96 -11.61 3.75
C VAL A 299 7.21 -10.75 3.71
N GLU A 300 7.50 -10.07 4.81
CA GLU A 300 8.68 -9.22 4.93
C GLU A 300 9.97 -9.97 4.55
N ARG A 301 10.82 -9.31 3.75
CA ARG A 301 12.13 -9.78 3.29
C ARG A 301 12.13 -11.02 2.39
N GLU A 302 10.97 -11.53 2.02
CA GLU A 302 10.85 -12.59 1.02
C GLU A 302 10.96 -11.99 -0.39
N THR A 303 11.93 -12.46 -1.18
CA THR A 303 12.17 -11.99 -2.55
C THR A 303 11.28 -12.70 -3.58
N GLU A 304 10.71 -13.85 -3.21
CA GLU A 304 9.77 -14.59 -4.04
C GLU A 304 8.35 -14.40 -3.55
N PRO A 305 7.40 -14.05 -4.43
CA PRO A 305 5.99 -13.93 -4.05
C PRO A 305 5.41 -15.28 -3.68
N LYS A 306 4.60 -15.32 -2.64
CA LYS A 306 3.86 -16.50 -2.21
C LYS A 306 2.79 -16.90 -3.24
N ASP A 307 2.37 -18.15 -3.23
CA ASP A 307 1.37 -18.67 -4.18
C ASP A 307 0.06 -17.88 -4.14
N TYR A 308 -0.36 -17.42 -2.94
CA TYR A 308 -1.56 -16.60 -2.83
C TYR A 308 -1.39 -15.21 -3.50
N GLN A 309 -0.19 -14.61 -3.49
CA GLN A 309 0.07 -13.35 -4.18
C GLN A 309 -0.09 -13.54 -5.69
N ARG A 310 0.49 -14.64 -6.24
CA ARG A 310 0.37 -14.99 -7.65
C ARG A 310 -1.09 -15.25 -8.05
N ALA A 311 -1.80 -16.05 -7.27
CA ALA A 311 -3.21 -16.34 -7.53
C ALA A 311 -4.09 -15.08 -7.47
N MET A 312 -3.90 -14.25 -6.44
CA MET A 312 -4.69 -13.03 -6.23
C MET A 312 -4.37 -11.96 -7.28
N GLY A 313 -3.09 -11.77 -7.63
CA GLY A 313 -2.70 -10.81 -8.67
C GLY A 313 -3.34 -11.15 -10.01
N ARG A 314 -3.33 -12.43 -10.41
CA ARG A 314 -4.01 -12.90 -11.63
C ARG A 314 -5.53 -12.70 -11.55
N GLN A 315 -6.16 -13.01 -10.40
CA GLN A 315 -7.60 -12.76 -10.19
C GLN A 315 -7.96 -11.26 -10.33
N TYR A 316 -7.09 -10.36 -9.90
CA TYR A 316 -7.30 -8.92 -10.06
C TYR A 316 -7.26 -8.50 -11.53
N ILE A 317 -6.31 -9.04 -12.31
CA ILE A 317 -6.27 -8.84 -13.76
C ILE A 317 -7.53 -9.41 -14.43
N ASP A 318 -7.92 -10.64 -14.09
CA ASP A 318 -9.14 -11.28 -14.64
C ASP A 318 -10.42 -10.52 -14.26
N ALA A 319 -10.45 -9.85 -13.11
CA ALA A 319 -11.56 -9.00 -12.68
C ALA A 319 -11.61 -7.64 -13.42
N GLY A 320 -10.55 -7.25 -14.14
CA GLY A 320 -10.53 -6.05 -14.96
C GLY A 320 -9.45 -5.02 -14.64
N ALA A 321 -8.52 -5.30 -13.70
CA ALA A 321 -7.35 -4.44 -13.48
C ALA A 321 -6.42 -4.47 -14.70
N ASP A 322 -5.81 -3.32 -15.02
CA ASP A 322 -4.80 -3.21 -16.07
C ASP A 322 -3.38 -3.26 -15.50
N LEU A 323 -3.23 -2.96 -14.21
CA LEU A 323 -1.97 -2.96 -13.50
C LEU A 323 -2.20 -3.33 -12.03
N VAL A 324 -1.36 -4.22 -11.51
CA VAL A 324 -1.29 -4.54 -10.08
C VAL A 324 0.06 -4.13 -9.53
N ILE A 325 0.09 -3.29 -8.51
CA ILE A 325 1.30 -2.83 -7.81
C ILE A 325 1.28 -3.37 -6.39
N GLY A 326 2.32 -4.08 -5.99
CA GLY A 326 2.48 -4.65 -4.66
C GLY A 326 3.51 -3.92 -3.79
N SER A 327 3.30 -3.98 -2.48
CA SER A 327 4.19 -3.49 -1.42
C SER A 327 4.13 -4.37 -0.18
N HIS A 328 4.83 -4.04 0.91
CA HIS A 328 4.98 -4.74 2.18
C HIS A 328 6.24 -5.61 2.32
N PRO A 329 6.70 -6.42 1.35
CA PRO A 329 7.90 -7.23 1.58
C PRO A 329 9.16 -6.42 1.91
N HIS A 330 9.15 -5.10 1.70
CA HIS A 330 10.29 -4.18 1.89
C HIS A 330 11.53 -4.52 1.04
N VAL A 331 11.38 -5.45 0.11
CA VAL A 331 12.35 -5.87 -0.89
C VAL A 331 11.66 -6.00 -2.24
N LEU A 332 12.43 -5.92 -3.32
CA LEU A 332 11.90 -6.16 -4.66
C LEU A 332 11.45 -7.62 -4.80
N GLN A 333 10.28 -7.80 -5.41
CA GLN A 333 9.81 -9.09 -5.92
C GLN A 333 9.64 -8.99 -7.45
N PRO A 334 9.59 -10.11 -8.19
CA PRO A 334 9.48 -10.12 -9.64
C PRO A 334 8.27 -9.37 -10.19
N VAL A 335 8.35 -8.98 -11.46
CA VAL A 335 7.22 -8.54 -12.27
C VAL A 335 6.77 -9.73 -13.13
N GLU A 336 5.48 -10.04 -13.09
CA GLU A 336 4.82 -11.02 -13.95
C GLU A 336 3.96 -10.29 -14.98
N TYR A 337 3.96 -10.78 -16.21
CA TYR A 337 3.01 -10.35 -17.23
C TYR A 337 1.96 -11.44 -17.41
N TYR A 338 0.74 -11.18 -16.96
CA TYR A 338 -0.40 -12.08 -17.08
C TYR A 338 -1.46 -11.49 -18.00
N ASN A 339 -1.83 -12.20 -19.05
CA ASN A 339 -2.71 -11.70 -20.12
C ASN A 339 -2.23 -10.35 -20.68
N GLY A 340 -0.90 -10.19 -20.86
CA GLY A 340 -0.27 -8.96 -21.34
C GLY A 340 -0.25 -7.80 -20.33
N LYS A 341 -0.75 -7.97 -19.11
CA LYS A 341 -0.84 -6.93 -18.08
C LYS A 341 0.16 -7.16 -16.94
N PRO A 342 0.85 -6.12 -16.44
CA PRO A 342 1.87 -6.29 -15.43
C PRO A 342 1.29 -6.49 -14.03
N ILE A 343 1.88 -7.43 -13.29
CA ILE A 343 1.71 -7.65 -11.86
C ILE A 343 3.08 -7.45 -11.22
N VAL A 344 3.27 -6.32 -10.55
CA VAL A 344 4.49 -5.99 -9.80
C VAL A 344 4.28 -6.49 -8.38
N TYR A 345 4.92 -7.59 -8.00
CA TYR A 345 4.65 -8.21 -6.70
C TYR A 345 5.15 -7.40 -5.52
N SER A 346 6.28 -6.69 -5.63
CA SER A 346 6.72 -5.70 -4.66
C SER A 346 7.74 -4.73 -5.26
N LEU A 347 7.51 -3.44 -5.03
CA LEU A 347 8.46 -2.37 -5.35
C LEU A 347 9.53 -2.17 -4.27
N GLY A 348 9.41 -2.86 -3.12
CA GLY A 348 10.28 -2.68 -1.96
C GLY A 348 10.14 -1.30 -1.32
N ASN A 349 11.12 -0.92 -0.51
CA ASN A 349 11.17 0.40 0.11
C ASN A 349 11.65 1.47 -0.88
N PHE A 350 11.00 2.61 -0.94
CA PHE A 350 11.45 3.76 -1.75
C PHE A 350 12.18 4.80 -0.89
N VAL A 351 11.51 5.35 0.12
CA VAL A 351 12.06 6.26 1.13
C VAL A 351 11.67 5.70 2.49
N PHE A 352 12.64 5.12 3.23
CA PHE A 352 12.26 4.39 4.43
C PHE A 352 13.31 4.48 5.55
N GLY A 353 14.34 3.69 5.51
CA GLY A 353 15.31 3.56 6.57
C GLY A 353 16.65 4.24 6.27
N SER A 354 17.71 3.73 6.90
CA SER A 354 19.06 4.22 6.70
C SER A 354 19.70 3.74 5.39
N SER A 355 19.24 2.61 4.86
CA SER A 355 19.79 2.00 3.64
C SER A 355 18.76 1.12 2.94
N ILE A 356 18.68 1.28 1.63
CA ILE A 356 17.86 0.46 0.73
C ILE A 356 18.79 0.01 -0.41
N PRO A 357 19.27 -1.26 -0.39
CA PRO A 357 20.22 -1.74 -1.38
C PRO A 357 19.70 -1.70 -2.81
N SER A 358 18.41 -1.98 -2.98
CA SER A 358 17.74 -1.98 -4.28
C SER A 358 16.25 -1.66 -4.15
N THR A 359 15.80 -0.75 -4.99
CA THR A 359 14.39 -0.40 -5.22
C THR A 359 14.25 0.10 -6.64
N ILE A 360 13.04 0.30 -7.11
CA ILE A 360 12.76 0.85 -8.44
C ILE A 360 11.67 1.91 -8.38
N LEU A 361 11.70 2.85 -9.34
CA LEU A 361 10.51 3.53 -9.80
C LEU A 361 9.95 2.70 -10.97
N PHE A 362 8.66 2.45 -10.94
CA PHE A 362 7.94 1.72 -12.00
C PHE A 362 7.12 2.72 -12.80
N LYS A 363 7.57 2.98 -14.03
CA LYS A 363 6.99 3.99 -14.94
C LYS A 363 6.13 3.31 -16.00
N VAL A 364 4.92 3.81 -16.17
CA VAL A 364 3.99 3.39 -17.22
C VAL A 364 3.59 4.59 -18.05
N VAL A 365 3.74 4.50 -19.36
CA VAL A 365 3.32 5.53 -20.32
C VAL A 365 2.18 4.96 -21.14
N LEU A 366 1.03 5.63 -21.10
CA LEU A 366 -0.17 5.31 -21.87
C LEU A 366 -0.23 6.23 -23.10
N ASP A 367 0.13 5.71 -24.28
CA ASP A 367 0.14 6.47 -25.54
C ASP A 367 -0.82 5.82 -26.55
N GLY A 368 -2.02 6.36 -26.66
CA GLY A 368 -3.10 5.74 -27.42
C GLY A 368 -3.41 4.34 -26.89
N GLU A 369 -3.25 3.32 -27.71
CA GLU A 369 -3.39 1.89 -27.35
C GLU A 369 -2.08 1.26 -26.88
N GLU A 370 -0.95 1.97 -27.02
CA GLU A 370 0.36 1.48 -26.61
C GLU A 370 0.60 1.73 -25.12
N ILE A 371 1.08 0.70 -24.40
CA ILE A 371 1.50 0.79 -23.01
C ILE A 371 2.99 0.46 -22.93
N GLN A 372 3.77 1.46 -22.53
CA GLN A 372 5.19 1.31 -22.32
C GLN A 372 5.50 1.23 -20.82
N VAL A 373 6.27 0.23 -20.42
CA VAL A 373 6.70 0.02 -19.03
C VAL A 373 8.22 0.18 -18.95
N THR A 374 8.68 0.91 -17.92
CA THR A 374 10.10 1.11 -17.63
C THR A 374 10.36 0.94 -16.13
N GLU A 375 11.31 0.07 -15.79
CA GLU A 375 11.84 -0.06 -14.45
C GLU A 375 13.07 0.85 -14.31
N ILE A 376 13.02 1.82 -13.39
CA ILE A 376 14.12 2.76 -13.14
C ILE A 376 14.82 2.36 -11.84
N PRO A 377 16.02 1.75 -11.89
CA PRO A 377 16.70 1.25 -10.69
C PRO A 377 17.15 2.37 -9.75
N CYS A 378 16.88 2.19 -8.47
CA CYS A 378 17.25 3.12 -7.40
C CYS A 378 17.94 2.42 -6.23
N THR A 379 18.58 3.22 -5.37
CA THR A 379 19.19 2.77 -4.10
C THR A 379 19.15 3.90 -3.09
N SER A 380 19.22 3.58 -1.80
CA SER A 380 19.25 4.60 -0.74
C SER A 380 20.38 4.34 0.26
N SER A 381 20.96 5.41 0.78
CA SER A 381 21.97 5.39 1.86
C SER A 381 21.88 6.65 2.71
N GLY A 382 21.83 6.49 4.03
CA GLY A 382 21.74 7.61 4.97
C GLY A 382 20.42 8.40 4.87
N GLY A 383 19.34 7.78 4.37
CA GLY A 383 18.06 8.43 4.12
C GLY A 383 18.00 9.23 2.82
N TYR A 384 18.99 9.04 1.93
CA TYR A 384 19.07 9.69 0.62
C TYR A 384 18.95 8.65 -0.48
N THR A 385 17.88 8.74 -1.27
CA THR A 385 17.55 7.85 -2.38
C THR A 385 17.99 8.46 -3.72
N ARG A 386 18.64 7.66 -4.58
CA ARG A 386 19.20 8.09 -5.86
C ARG A 386 19.04 7.03 -6.94
N LEU A 387 19.14 7.45 -8.18
CA LEU A 387 19.25 6.52 -9.32
C LEU A 387 20.53 5.67 -9.19
N LYS A 388 20.47 4.43 -9.68
CA LYS A 388 21.65 3.54 -9.78
C LYS A 388 22.45 3.81 -11.04
#